data_88b6ad3bb2e3e8a1d31d64b71612fa83
#
_entry.id   88b6ad3bb2e3e8a1d31d64b71612fa83
#
_cell.length_a   1.000
_cell.length_b   1.000
_cell.length_c   1.000
_cell.angle_alpha   90.00
_cell.angle_beta   90.00
_cell.angle_gamma   90.00
#
_symmetry.space_group_name_H-M   'P 1'
#
loop_
_entity.id
_entity.type
_entity.pdbx_description
1 polymer ?
#
loop_
_entity_poly.entity_id
_entity_poly.type
_entity_poly.pdbx_seq_one_letter_code
_entity_poly.pdbx_strand_id
1 'polypeptide(L)'
;MISLNRTLRSVATLGVVMLFFFGANLSYAQSTPQFKTIVVNGGVTGRCSVQIKYQRIANDSGNAAFQKINRANRMEVINDRAGSTTDDIAVQDITAEMLEFYYEGMFALPYYTAEQSVRMVRGGKYAVFSTYVEMYMGGAHGINADQRTTYSLSTGNKLDMSYLMTGGWGSAVRRQLYNRCRQQLCASFEIASFYDMPDPSSYELTERGVVFIYFPYEIAPYVEGNIRVELTDAELRNLGAPIRW
;
A
#
# COMPACT_ATOMS: atom_id res chain seq x y z
N MET A 1 -60.59 76.78 -1.63
CA MET A 1 -59.16 76.82 -1.69
C MET A 1 -58.66 75.36 -1.66
N ILE A 2 -58.28 74.89 -2.81
CA ILE A 2 -58.02 73.45 -3.11
C ILE A 2 -56.52 73.34 -3.32
N SER A 3 -55.86 72.57 -2.46
CA SER A 3 -54.42 72.22 -2.61
C SER A 3 -54.29 70.87 -3.30
N LEU A 4 -53.66 70.85 -4.46
CA LEU A 4 -53.31 69.62 -5.21
C LEU A 4 -51.94 69.13 -4.79
N ASN A 5 -51.91 67.97 -4.15
CA ASN A 5 -50.69 67.26 -3.90
C ASN A 5 -50.50 66.24 -5.02
N ARG A 6 -49.47 66.44 -5.83
CA ARG A 6 -48.97 65.45 -6.84
C ARG A 6 -47.96 64.54 -6.19
N THR A 7 -48.32 63.29 -6.03
CA THR A 7 -47.44 62.23 -5.66
C THR A 7 -46.63 61.74 -6.87
N LEU A 8 -45.34 61.97 -6.85
CA LEU A 8 -44.42 61.37 -7.78
C LEU A 8 -44.15 59.88 -7.38
N ARG A 9 -44.54 58.98 -8.24
CA ARG A 9 -44.18 57.59 -8.15
C ARG A 9 -42.83 57.41 -8.81
N SER A 10 -41.80 57.11 -7.98
CA SER A 10 -40.46 56.67 -8.37
C SER A 10 -40.57 55.22 -8.78
N VAL A 11 -40.30 54.88 -10.02
CA VAL A 11 -40.11 53.49 -10.49
C VAL A 11 -38.66 53.10 -10.25
N ALA A 12 -38.44 52.28 -9.23
CA ALA A 12 -37.13 51.67 -8.99
C ALA A 12 -36.95 50.48 -9.96
N THR A 13 -36.11 50.67 -10.96
CA THR A 13 -35.68 49.59 -11.84
C THR A 13 -34.70 48.70 -11.10
N LEU A 14 -35.14 47.53 -10.70
CA LEU A 14 -34.28 46.51 -10.09
C LEU A 14 -33.40 45.89 -11.21
N GLY A 15 -32.15 46.34 -11.30
CA GLY A 15 -31.14 45.69 -12.13
C GLY A 15 -30.70 44.38 -11.48
N VAL A 16 -31.09 43.25 -12.03
CA VAL A 16 -30.57 41.94 -11.67
C VAL A 16 -29.17 41.82 -12.26
N VAL A 17 -28.16 42.01 -11.43
CA VAL A 17 -26.77 41.67 -11.80
C VAL A 17 -26.61 40.15 -11.65
N MET A 18 -26.70 39.44 -12.77
CA MET A 18 -26.25 38.02 -12.82
C MET A 18 -24.74 37.99 -12.73
N LEU A 19 -24.23 37.70 -11.56
CA LEU A 19 -22.85 37.29 -11.37
C LEU A 19 -22.69 35.87 -11.91
N PHE A 20 -22.21 35.76 -13.14
CA PHE A 20 -21.68 34.49 -13.66
C PHE A 20 -20.40 34.15 -12.88
N PHE A 21 -20.51 33.30 -11.87
CA PHE A 21 -19.35 32.60 -11.34
C PHE A 21 -18.87 31.64 -12.43
N PHE A 22 -17.93 32.10 -13.25
CA PHE A 22 -17.04 31.17 -13.96
C PHE A 22 -16.25 30.45 -12.90
N GLY A 23 -16.73 29.29 -12.49
CA GLY A 23 -15.90 28.31 -11.76
C GLY A 23 -14.75 27.96 -12.67
N ALA A 24 -13.62 28.63 -12.53
CA ALA A 24 -12.37 28.15 -13.06
C ALA A 24 -12.14 26.80 -12.39
N ASN A 25 -12.45 25.72 -13.11
CA ASN A 25 -11.88 24.40 -12.81
C ASN A 25 -10.38 24.55 -13.00
N LEU A 26 -9.69 25.02 -11.96
CA LEU A 26 -8.27 24.85 -11.81
C LEU A 26 -8.07 23.34 -11.69
N SER A 27 -7.95 22.65 -12.84
CA SER A 27 -7.31 21.35 -12.89
C SER A 27 -5.89 21.59 -12.37
N TYR A 28 -5.71 21.43 -11.06
CA TYR A 28 -4.39 21.27 -10.49
C TYR A 28 -3.81 20.06 -11.19
N ALA A 29 -2.95 20.29 -12.17
CA ALA A 29 -2.14 19.23 -12.73
C ALA A 29 -1.43 18.58 -11.52
N GLN A 30 -1.86 17.38 -11.18
CA GLN A 30 -1.29 16.67 -10.05
C GLN A 30 0.20 16.53 -10.33
N SER A 31 1.04 17.13 -9.47
CA SER A 31 2.48 17.06 -9.65
C SER A 31 2.92 15.60 -9.63
N THR A 32 3.73 15.20 -10.59
CA THR A 32 4.30 13.85 -10.61
C THR A 32 5.15 13.64 -9.35
N PRO A 33 4.93 12.55 -8.59
CA PRO A 33 5.71 12.30 -7.40
C PRO A 33 7.18 12.07 -7.75
N GLN A 34 8.06 12.69 -6.97
CA GLN A 34 9.50 12.46 -7.02
C GLN A 34 9.89 11.62 -5.82
N PHE A 35 10.41 10.42 -6.05
CA PHE A 35 10.78 9.53 -4.97
C PHE A 35 12.24 9.71 -4.56
N LYS A 36 12.50 9.57 -3.26
CA LYS A 36 13.85 9.47 -2.68
C LYS A 36 13.91 8.30 -1.70
N THR A 37 15.07 7.66 -1.61
CA THR A 37 15.34 6.63 -0.63
C THR A 37 15.77 7.25 0.70
N ILE A 38 15.14 6.82 1.78
CA ILE A 38 15.55 7.08 3.16
C ILE A 38 16.26 5.83 3.65
N VAL A 39 17.41 6.00 4.29
CA VAL A 39 18.20 4.91 4.89
C VAL A 39 18.27 5.15 6.39
N VAL A 40 17.85 4.15 7.14
CA VAL A 40 17.92 4.16 8.61
C VAL A 40 18.70 2.93 9.05
N ASN A 41 19.68 3.12 9.90
CA ASN A 41 20.52 2.05 10.40
C ASN A 41 20.44 2.01 11.93
N GLY A 42 20.48 0.81 12.48
CA GLY A 42 20.51 0.54 13.90
C GLY A 42 21.30 -0.73 14.21
N GLY A 43 21.18 -1.18 15.44
CA GLY A 43 21.89 -2.36 15.90
C GLY A 43 22.99 -2.03 16.89
N VAL A 44 23.67 -3.08 17.37
CA VAL A 44 24.80 -3.00 18.28
C VAL A 44 25.97 -3.80 17.69
N THR A 45 27.10 -3.14 17.52
CA THR A 45 28.31 -3.74 16.93
C THR A 45 28.67 -5.08 17.59
N GLY A 46 28.79 -6.13 16.78
CA GLY A 46 29.10 -7.48 17.22
C GLY A 46 27.95 -8.22 17.92
N ARG A 47 26.72 -7.68 17.92
CA ARG A 47 25.55 -8.30 18.55
C ARG A 47 24.34 -8.40 17.63
N CYS A 48 23.97 -7.34 16.94
CA CYS A 48 22.87 -7.35 15.97
C CYS A 48 23.01 -6.20 14.97
N SER A 49 22.32 -6.31 13.84
CA SER A 49 22.24 -5.22 12.85
C SER A 49 20.83 -4.99 12.35
N VAL A 50 20.48 -3.71 12.13
CA VAL A 50 19.23 -3.28 11.54
C VAL A 50 19.52 -2.32 10.40
N GLN A 51 18.98 -2.56 9.22
CA GLN A 51 19.07 -1.66 8.08
C GLN A 51 17.70 -1.57 7.39
N ILE A 52 17.20 -0.35 7.25
CA ILE A 52 15.92 -0.08 6.58
C ILE A 52 16.17 0.95 5.48
N LYS A 53 15.79 0.59 4.25
CA LYS A 53 15.81 1.48 3.08
C LYS A 53 14.38 1.60 2.57
N TYR A 54 13.77 2.77 2.70
CA TYR A 54 12.40 2.97 2.24
C TYR A 54 12.25 4.19 1.35
N GLN A 55 11.16 4.20 0.58
CA GLN A 55 10.86 5.25 -0.38
C GLN A 55 9.96 6.33 0.23
N ARG A 56 10.30 7.58 -0.04
CA ARG A 56 9.49 8.74 0.34
C ARG A 56 9.27 9.64 -0.87
N ILE A 57 8.08 10.21 -1.01
CA ILE A 57 7.80 11.26 -1.99
C ILE A 57 8.46 12.55 -1.49
N ALA A 58 9.43 13.08 -2.28
CA ALA A 58 10.24 14.22 -1.89
C ALA A 58 9.50 15.56 -2.06
N ASN A 59 8.64 15.66 -3.09
CA ASN A 59 7.87 16.87 -3.41
C ASN A 59 6.47 16.83 -2.77
N ASP A 60 6.40 16.54 -1.47
CA ASP A 60 5.14 16.41 -0.71
C ASP A 60 4.62 17.74 -0.13
N SER A 61 5.38 18.82 -0.23
CA SER A 61 5.00 20.14 0.28
C SER A 61 3.73 20.65 -0.42
N GLY A 62 2.71 21.01 0.39
CA GLY A 62 1.42 21.46 -0.13
C GLY A 62 0.53 20.38 -0.75
N ASN A 63 0.97 19.11 -0.79
CA ASN A 63 0.18 18.00 -1.32
C ASN A 63 -0.22 17.04 -0.20
N ALA A 64 -1.47 17.17 0.27
CA ALA A 64 -2.00 16.36 1.37
C ALA A 64 -2.01 14.85 1.07
N ALA A 65 -2.24 14.45 -0.19
CA ALA A 65 -2.21 13.05 -0.58
C ALA A 65 -0.80 12.47 -0.45
N PHE A 66 0.23 13.19 -0.91
CA PHE A 66 1.62 12.76 -0.80
C PHE A 66 2.09 12.69 0.65
N GLN A 67 1.71 13.67 1.47
CA GLN A 67 1.99 13.66 2.92
C GLN A 67 1.35 12.46 3.61
N LYS A 68 0.10 12.12 3.24
CA LYS A 68 -0.61 10.97 3.76
C LYS A 68 0.07 9.66 3.38
N ILE A 69 0.48 9.52 2.10
CA ILE A 69 1.25 8.35 1.63
C ILE A 69 2.55 8.22 2.42
N ASN A 70 3.33 9.29 2.52
CA ASN A 70 4.60 9.28 3.24
C ASN A 70 4.46 8.81 4.68
N ARG A 71 3.42 9.30 5.38
CA ARG A 71 3.13 8.89 6.77
C ARG A 71 2.76 7.42 6.85
N ALA A 72 1.81 6.97 6.03
CA ALA A 72 1.32 5.59 6.04
C ALA A 72 2.41 4.60 5.64
N ASN A 73 3.17 4.90 4.57
CA ASN A 73 4.27 4.06 4.11
C ASN A 73 5.38 3.93 5.17
N ARG A 74 5.75 5.05 5.80
CA ARG A 74 6.72 5.03 6.88
C ARG A 74 6.28 4.11 8.02
N MET A 75 5.04 4.25 8.49
CA MET A 75 4.50 3.41 9.57
C MET A 75 4.53 1.91 9.22
N GLU A 76 4.23 1.55 7.98
CA GLU A 76 4.27 0.15 7.53
C GLU A 76 5.69 -0.41 7.47
N VAL A 77 6.65 0.34 6.91
CA VAL A 77 8.02 -0.16 6.70
C VAL A 77 8.80 -0.29 7.98
N ILE A 78 8.64 0.67 8.90
CA ILE A 78 9.37 0.70 10.17
C ILE A 78 8.64 -0.09 11.25
N ASN A 79 7.44 -0.65 10.94
CA ASN A 79 6.59 -1.36 11.90
C ASN A 79 6.28 -0.51 13.15
N ASP A 80 6.10 0.79 12.95
CA ASP A 80 5.84 1.76 14.03
C ASP A 80 4.43 1.60 14.59
N ARG A 81 4.25 0.58 15.43
CA ARG A 81 2.98 0.28 16.09
C ARG A 81 2.55 1.37 17.09
N ALA A 82 3.50 2.13 17.58
CA ALA A 82 3.25 3.16 18.60
C ALA A 82 2.96 4.54 18.01
N GLY A 83 3.06 4.72 16.66
CA GLY A 83 2.98 6.02 16.02
C GLY A 83 4.14 6.94 16.43
N SER A 84 5.31 6.33 16.70
CA SER A 84 6.52 7.02 17.16
C SER A 84 6.91 8.14 16.22
N THR A 85 7.47 9.16 16.79
CA THR A 85 7.65 10.42 16.10
C THR A 85 8.88 10.46 15.20
N THR A 86 9.85 9.53 15.37
CA THR A 86 11.10 9.54 14.60
C THR A 86 11.50 8.14 14.13
N ASP A 87 12.24 8.07 13.02
CA ASP A 87 12.79 6.83 12.48
C ASP A 87 13.78 6.16 13.46
N ASP A 88 14.51 6.97 14.22
CA ASP A 88 15.50 6.51 15.19
C ASP A 88 14.86 5.71 16.34
N ILE A 89 13.70 6.14 16.84
CA ILE A 89 12.99 5.44 17.92
C ILE A 89 12.50 4.08 17.44
N ALA A 90 11.89 4.01 16.26
CA ALA A 90 11.40 2.74 15.71
C ALA A 90 12.53 1.74 15.44
N VAL A 91 13.70 2.21 14.99
CA VAL A 91 14.88 1.38 14.80
C VAL A 91 15.47 0.92 16.15
N GLN A 92 15.38 1.72 17.20
CA GLN A 92 15.77 1.32 18.56
C GLN A 92 14.89 0.19 19.08
N ASP A 93 13.57 0.23 18.82
CA ASP A 93 12.66 -0.84 19.24
C ASP A 93 12.99 -2.17 18.52
N ILE A 94 13.20 -2.13 17.19
CA ILE A 94 13.64 -3.31 16.43
C ILE A 94 15.00 -3.81 16.93
N THR A 95 15.92 -2.90 17.24
CA THR A 95 17.24 -3.25 17.79
C THR A 95 17.11 -3.94 19.14
N ALA A 96 16.21 -3.49 20.00
CA ALA A 96 15.96 -4.10 21.31
C ALA A 96 15.41 -5.52 21.14
N GLU A 97 14.43 -5.73 20.25
CA GLU A 97 13.92 -7.08 19.93
C GLU A 97 15.05 -8.00 19.44
N MET A 98 15.92 -7.53 18.53
CA MET A 98 17.04 -8.32 18.04
C MET A 98 18.03 -8.69 19.15
N LEU A 99 18.25 -7.78 20.13
CA LEU A 99 19.16 -8.03 21.25
C LEU A 99 18.60 -9.08 22.23
N GLU A 100 17.29 -9.17 22.42
CA GLU A 100 16.66 -10.21 23.23
C GLU A 100 17.00 -11.59 22.68
N PHE A 101 16.87 -11.80 21.38
CA PHE A 101 17.26 -13.06 20.74
C PHE A 101 18.76 -13.35 20.86
N TYR A 102 19.63 -12.35 20.77
CA TYR A 102 21.07 -12.53 20.95
C TYR A 102 21.41 -13.05 22.34
N TYR A 103 20.75 -12.56 23.40
CA TYR A 103 21.02 -12.96 24.78
C TYR A 103 20.48 -14.36 25.13
N GLU A 104 19.57 -14.91 24.35
CA GLU A 104 19.05 -16.27 24.54
C GLU A 104 20.04 -17.39 24.09
N GLY A 105 21.27 -17.04 23.75
CA GLY A 105 22.35 -17.97 23.48
C GLY A 105 22.49 -18.44 22.04
N MET A 106 22.02 -17.65 21.11
CA MET A 106 22.20 -17.94 19.69
C MET A 106 23.62 -17.68 19.21
N PHE A 107 24.17 -18.64 18.46
CA PHE A 107 25.57 -18.59 17.95
C PHE A 107 25.74 -17.69 16.71
N ALA A 108 24.68 -17.11 16.17
CA ALA A 108 24.71 -16.24 14.99
C ALA A 108 24.20 -14.85 15.33
N LEU A 109 24.74 -13.83 14.62
CA LEU A 109 24.34 -12.45 14.81
C LEU A 109 22.95 -12.21 14.20
N PRO A 110 21.94 -11.85 15.00
CA PRO A 110 20.61 -11.48 14.48
C PRO A 110 20.70 -10.26 13.57
N TYR A 111 19.88 -10.26 12.52
CA TYR A 111 19.75 -9.07 11.68
C TYR A 111 18.31 -8.88 11.19
N TYR A 112 17.99 -7.61 10.91
CA TYR A 112 16.77 -7.19 10.25
C TYR A 112 17.12 -6.27 9.09
N THR A 113 16.64 -6.57 7.91
CA THR A 113 16.75 -5.70 6.75
C THR A 113 15.39 -5.49 6.12
N ALA A 114 15.11 -4.25 5.71
CA ALA A 114 13.97 -3.92 4.88
C ALA A 114 14.44 -3.08 3.70
N GLU A 115 14.14 -3.51 2.48
CA GLU A 115 14.45 -2.77 1.27
C GLU A 115 13.18 -2.53 0.46
N GLN A 116 12.90 -1.27 0.17
CA GLN A 116 11.70 -0.87 -0.54
C GLN A 116 12.03 -0.23 -1.87
N SER A 117 11.32 -0.66 -2.90
CA SER A 117 11.23 0.00 -4.20
C SER A 117 9.82 0.54 -4.44
N VAL A 118 9.66 1.42 -5.43
CA VAL A 118 8.38 1.99 -5.80
C VAL A 118 8.25 2.06 -7.31
N ARG A 119 7.04 1.78 -7.82
CA ARG A 119 6.70 2.00 -9.22
C ARG A 119 5.30 2.61 -9.34
N MET A 120 5.11 3.42 -10.37
CA MET A 120 3.78 3.93 -10.72
C MET A 120 3.09 2.99 -11.70
N VAL A 121 1.78 2.83 -11.55
CA VAL A 121 0.95 1.99 -12.41
C VAL A 121 -0.35 2.72 -12.80
N ARG A 122 -1.06 2.17 -13.78
CA ARG A 122 -2.35 2.70 -14.26
C ARG A 122 -2.23 4.13 -14.76
N GLY A 123 -1.22 4.35 -15.62
CA GLY A 123 -0.94 5.68 -16.16
C GLY A 123 -0.55 6.70 -15.10
N GLY A 124 0.10 6.27 -14.03
CA GLY A 124 0.55 7.15 -12.94
C GLY A 124 -0.51 7.52 -11.91
N LYS A 125 -1.64 6.82 -11.87
CA LYS A 125 -2.69 7.08 -10.86
C LYS A 125 -2.38 6.48 -9.51
N TYR A 126 -1.59 5.40 -9.48
CA TYR A 126 -1.25 4.64 -8.27
C TYR A 126 0.26 4.46 -8.16
N ALA A 127 0.74 4.46 -6.92
CA ALA A 127 2.09 4.06 -6.57
C ALA A 127 2.05 2.73 -5.82
N VAL A 128 2.80 1.74 -6.31
CA VAL A 128 2.98 0.43 -5.66
C VAL A 128 4.34 0.42 -5.00
N PHE A 129 4.33 0.32 -3.68
CA PHE A 129 5.51 0.15 -2.85
C PHE A 129 5.75 -1.33 -2.64
N SER A 130 6.94 -1.79 -2.94
CA SER A 130 7.39 -3.18 -2.83
C SER A 130 8.45 -3.25 -1.75
N THR A 131 8.11 -3.86 -0.61
CA THR A 131 8.99 -3.98 0.55
C THR A 131 9.42 -5.42 0.72
N TYR A 132 10.70 -5.70 0.54
CA TYR A 132 11.31 -6.97 0.88
C TYR A 132 11.91 -6.86 2.28
N VAL A 133 11.43 -7.69 3.17
CA VAL A 133 11.94 -7.80 4.54
C VAL A 133 12.65 -9.12 4.68
N GLU A 134 13.83 -9.10 5.27
CA GLU A 134 14.57 -10.28 5.67
C GLU A 134 14.99 -10.14 7.12
N MET A 135 14.72 -11.17 7.92
CA MET A 135 15.03 -11.21 9.33
C MET A 135 15.64 -12.55 9.68
N TYR A 136 16.74 -12.51 10.39
CA TYR A 136 17.39 -13.68 10.99
C TYR A 136 17.51 -13.50 12.49
N MET A 137 16.91 -14.41 13.22
CA MET A 137 16.95 -14.42 14.70
C MET A 137 17.60 -15.68 15.24
N GLY A 138 18.37 -16.39 14.39
CA GLY A 138 18.98 -17.67 14.71
C GLY A 138 18.23 -18.85 14.06
N GLY A 139 18.84 -20.04 14.17
CA GLY A 139 18.34 -21.25 13.55
C GLY A 139 18.92 -21.54 12.17
N ALA A 140 18.27 -22.41 11.38
CA ALA A 140 18.79 -22.94 10.12
C ALA A 140 18.76 -21.89 8.97
N HIS A 141 17.80 -20.97 8.99
CA HIS A 141 17.63 -19.93 7.96
C HIS A 141 16.85 -18.73 8.49
N GLY A 142 16.93 -17.60 7.78
CA GLY A 142 16.09 -16.42 8.03
C GLY A 142 14.66 -16.59 7.56
N ILE A 143 13.84 -15.61 7.90
CA ILE A 143 12.46 -15.46 7.41
C ILE A 143 12.45 -14.25 6.48
N ASN A 144 11.73 -14.36 5.37
CA ASN A 144 11.53 -13.24 4.45
C ASN A 144 10.06 -13.04 4.11
N ALA A 145 9.71 -11.78 3.79
CA ALA A 145 8.41 -11.39 3.31
C ALA A 145 8.54 -10.38 2.16
N ASP A 146 7.69 -10.50 1.16
CA ASP A 146 7.65 -9.64 -0.02
C ASP A 146 6.31 -8.89 -0.07
N GLN A 147 6.18 -7.86 0.74
CA GLN A 147 4.95 -7.11 0.92
C GLN A 147 4.75 -6.06 -0.17
N ARG A 148 3.51 -5.90 -0.63
CA ARG A 148 3.09 -4.89 -1.60
C ARG A 148 2.01 -4.00 -1.01
N THR A 149 2.22 -2.70 -1.12
CA THR A 149 1.21 -1.71 -0.72
C THR A 149 0.97 -0.74 -1.86
N THR A 150 -0.30 -0.58 -2.22
CA THR A 150 -0.71 0.32 -3.31
C THR A 150 -1.42 1.54 -2.73
N TYR A 151 -0.99 2.72 -3.15
CA TYR A 151 -1.63 3.99 -2.78
C TYR A 151 -2.17 4.72 -4.00
N SER A 152 -3.35 5.32 -3.87
CA SER A 152 -3.88 6.29 -4.83
C SER A 152 -3.11 7.60 -4.71
N LEU A 153 -2.47 8.07 -5.77
CA LEU A 153 -1.73 9.32 -5.77
C LEU A 153 -2.64 10.55 -5.64
N SER A 154 -3.90 10.45 -6.05
CA SER A 154 -4.87 11.56 -5.94
C SER A 154 -5.42 11.75 -4.54
N THR A 155 -5.61 10.68 -3.77
CA THR A 155 -6.25 10.73 -2.45
C THR A 155 -5.30 10.41 -1.30
N GLY A 156 -4.17 9.78 -1.57
CA GLY A 156 -3.24 9.25 -0.57
C GLY A 156 -3.77 8.03 0.18
N ASN A 157 -4.91 7.48 -0.23
CA ASN A 157 -5.47 6.30 0.42
C ASN A 157 -4.76 5.03 -0.05
N LYS A 158 -4.56 4.10 0.90
CA LYS A 158 -4.19 2.73 0.58
C LYS A 158 -5.35 2.07 -0.19
N LEU A 159 -5.02 1.37 -1.27
CA LEU A 159 -5.96 0.55 -2.00
C LEU A 159 -6.05 -0.81 -1.33
N ASP A 160 -7.16 -1.05 -0.65
CA ASP A 160 -7.46 -2.37 -0.10
C ASP A 160 -8.01 -3.27 -1.21
N MET A 161 -7.28 -4.34 -1.53
CA MET A 161 -7.67 -5.34 -2.53
C MET A 161 -8.19 -6.64 -1.91
N SER A 162 -8.23 -6.74 -0.58
CA SER A 162 -8.75 -7.94 0.13
C SER A 162 -10.23 -8.20 -0.18
N TYR A 163 -10.98 -7.18 -0.60
CA TYR A 163 -12.37 -7.34 -1.05
C TYR A 163 -12.52 -8.34 -2.21
N LEU A 164 -11.45 -8.61 -2.97
CA LEU A 164 -11.45 -9.60 -4.05
C LEU A 164 -11.65 -11.02 -3.53
N MET A 165 -11.28 -11.30 -2.27
CA MET A 165 -11.44 -12.60 -1.62
C MET A 165 -12.74 -12.73 -0.84
N THR A 166 -13.49 -11.64 -0.68
CA THR A 166 -14.77 -11.57 0.04
C THR A 166 -15.94 -11.36 -0.91
N GLY A 167 -17.15 -11.21 -0.41
CA GLY A 167 -18.34 -11.00 -1.24
C GLY A 167 -18.75 -12.20 -2.09
N GLY A 168 -19.73 -12.02 -2.98
CA GLY A 168 -20.30 -13.10 -3.80
C GLY A 168 -19.35 -13.69 -4.86
N TRP A 169 -18.33 -12.95 -5.25
CA TRP A 169 -17.30 -13.38 -6.21
C TRP A 169 -16.08 -14.05 -5.56
N GLY A 170 -15.89 -13.90 -4.25
CA GLY A 170 -14.69 -14.37 -3.55
C GLY A 170 -14.41 -15.86 -3.73
N SER A 171 -15.45 -16.71 -3.71
CA SER A 171 -15.29 -18.14 -3.96
C SER A 171 -14.82 -18.45 -5.38
N ALA A 172 -15.27 -17.68 -6.38
CA ALA A 172 -14.83 -17.86 -7.76
C ALA A 172 -13.37 -17.43 -7.94
N VAL A 173 -12.95 -16.30 -7.34
CA VAL A 173 -11.56 -15.83 -7.33
C VAL A 173 -10.67 -16.86 -6.64
N ARG A 174 -11.04 -17.33 -5.44
CA ARG A 174 -10.29 -18.35 -4.67
C ARG A 174 -10.11 -19.64 -5.49
N ARG A 175 -11.16 -20.12 -6.15
CA ARG A 175 -11.10 -21.31 -7.03
C ARG A 175 -10.14 -21.09 -8.19
N GLN A 176 -10.13 -19.91 -8.80
CA GLN A 176 -9.22 -19.58 -9.90
C GLN A 176 -7.76 -19.55 -9.42
N LEU A 177 -7.49 -18.95 -8.26
CA LEU A 177 -6.18 -18.95 -7.64
C LEU A 177 -5.70 -20.36 -7.30
N TYR A 178 -6.55 -21.17 -6.67
CA TYR A 178 -6.26 -22.57 -6.37
C TYR A 178 -5.83 -23.35 -7.62
N ASN A 179 -6.59 -23.23 -8.72
CA ASN A 179 -6.27 -23.94 -9.97
C ASN A 179 -4.92 -23.51 -10.53
N ARG A 180 -4.62 -22.20 -10.51
CA ARG A 180 -3.35 -21.66 -11.00
C ARG A 180 -2.16 -22.05 -10.13
N CYS A 181 -2.30 -21.93 -8.81
CA CYS A 181 -1.25 -22.35 -7.87
C CYS A 181 -0.96 -23.84 -8.03
N ARG A 182 -2.00 -24.67 -8.10
CA ARG A 182 -1.85 -26.12 -8.31
C ARG A 182 -1.14 -26.46 -9.63
N GLN A 183 -1.46 -25.74 -10.69
CA GLN A 183 -0.81 -25.90 -11.99
C GLN A 183 0.65 -25.44 -11.98
N GLN A 184 0.94 -24.35 -11.29
CA GLN A 184 2.28 -23.77 -11.19
C GLN A 184 3.22 -24.62 -10.33
N LEU A 185 2.74 -25.08 -9.17
CA LEU A 185 3.53 -25.75 -8.15
C LEU A 185 3.56 -27.28 -8.28
N CYS A 186 2.60 -27.85 -9.01
CA CYS A 186 2.49 -29.29 -9.19
C CYS A 186 2.55 -30.08 -7.86
N ALA A 187 3.63 -30.88 -7.67
CA ALA A 187 3.81 -31.72 -6.48
C ALA A 187 4.12 -30.92 -5.21
N SER A 188 4.61 -29.67 -5.33
CA SER A 188 4.90 -28.81 -4.19
C SER A 188 3.67 -28.09 -3.64
N PHE A 189 2.49 -28.23 -4.27
CA PHE A 189 1.26 -27.62 -3.82
C PHE A 189 0.63 -28.39 -2.67
N GLU A 190 0.53 -27.79 -1.50
CA GLU A 190 0.14 -28.47 -0.24
C GLU A 190 -1.37 -28.35 0.10
N ILE A 191 -2.14 -27.55 -0.68
CA ILE A 191 -3.56 -27.32 -0.40
C ILE A 191 -4.42 -28.41 -1.07
N ALA A 192 -5.13 -29.19 -0.25
CA ALA A 192 -5.93 -30.31 -0.74
C ALA A 192 -7.20 -29.91 -1.47
N SER A 193 -7.83 -28.80 -1.05
CA SER A 193 -9.11 -28.33 -1.59
C SER A 193 -9.12 -26.81 -1.72
N PHE A 194 -9.84 -26.26 -2.72
CA PHE A 194 -9.98 -24.82 -2.86
C PHE A 194 -10.70 -24.16 -1.67
N TYR A 195 -11.44 -24.92 -0.88
CA TYR A 195 -12.07 -24.45 0.37
C TYR A 195 -11.03 -24.15 1.45
N ASP A 196 -9.90 -24.87 1.41
CA ASP A 196 -8.79 -24.71 2.36
C ASP A 196 -7.76 -23.66 1.87
N MET A 197 -7.95 -23.11 0.66
CA MET A 197 -7.06 -22.10 0.11
C MET A 197 -7.10 -20.82 0.95
N PRO A 198 -5.97 -20.41 1.57
CA PRO A 198 -5.93 -19.19 2.36
C PRO A 198 -6.12 -17.94 1.50
N ASP A 199 -6.44 -16.82 2.15
CA ASP A 199 -6.36 -15.53 1.48
C ASP A 199 -4.88 -15.17 1.27
N PRO A 200 -4.53 -14.52 0.15
CA PRO A 200 -3.16 -14.07 -0.08
C PRO A 200 -2.68 -13.08 0.97
N SER A 201 -1.44 -13.19 1.41
CA SER A 201 -0.86 -12.25 2.37
C SER A 201 -0.58 -10.87 1.78
N SER A 202 -0.43 -10.78 0.46
CA SER A 202 -0.17 -9.51 -0.21
C SER A 202 -0.80 -9.42 -1.60
N TYR A 203 -1.05 -8.19 -2.04
CA TYR A 203 -1.68 -7.87 -3.33
C TYR A 203 -0.90 -6.78 -4.03
N GLU A 204 -0.60 -6.98 -5.30
CA GLU A 204 0.10 -5.99 -6.12
C GLU A 204 -0.76 -5.55 -7.30
N LEU A 205 -1.10 -4.25 -7.36
CA LEU A 205 -1.74 -3.68 -8.54
C LEU A 205 -0.75 -3.61 -9.69
N THR A 206 -1.17 -4.10 -10.88
CA THR A 206 -0.38 -4.04 -12.12
C THR A 206 -1.09 -3.17 -13.16
N GLU A 207 -0.46 -2.96 -14.33
CA GLU A 207 -1.10 -2.29 -15.45
C GLU A 207 -2.33 -3.06 -15.99
N ARG A 208 -2.42 -4.36 -15.75
CA ARG A 208 -3.42 -5.24 -16.36
C ARG A 208 -4.40 -5.88 -15.38
N GLY A 209 -4.04 -5.97 -14.10
CA GLY A 209 -4.81 -6.70 -13.11
C GLY A 209 -4.21 -6.59 -11.71
N VAL A 210 -4.30 -7.68 -10.97
CA VAL A 210 -3.76 -7.84 -9.62
C VAL A 210 -2.94 -9.11 -9.55
N VAL A 211 -1.74 -9.02 -8.97
CA VAL A 211 -0.96 -10.18 -8.54
C VAL A 211 -1.31 -10.48 -7.09
N PHE A 212 -1.74 -11.70 -6.84
CA PHE A 212 -1.98 -12.28 -5.53
C PHE A 212 -0.70 -12.97 -5.08
N ILE A 213 -0.24 -12.68 -3.85
CA ILE A 213 1.06 -13.13 -3.35
C ILE A 213 0.85 -13.94 -2.09
N TYR A 214 1.33 -15.18 -2.10
CA TYR A 214 1.40 -16.07 -0.95
C TYR A 214 2.85 -16.13 -0.48
N PHE A 215 3.06 -16.01 0.83
CA PHE A 215 4.39 -16.09 1.41
C PHE A 215 4.84 -17.56 1.59
N PRO A 216 6.12 -17.81 1.85
CA PRO A 216 6.62 -19.14 2.13
C PRO A 216 5.81 -19.84 3.24
N TYR A 217 5.54 -21.14 3.07
CA TYR A 217 4.73 -22.00 3.95
C TYR A 217 3.20 -21.76 3.94
N GLU A 218 2.68 -20.78 3.19
CA GLU A 218 1.23 -20.58 3.15
C GLU A 218 0.51 -21.64 2.29
N ILE A 219 1.12 -22.00 1.16
CA ILE A 219 0.54 -22.94 0.18
C ILE A 219 1.55 -23.93 -0.41
N ALA A 220 2.83 -23.77 -0.07
CA ALA A 220 3.94 -24.59 -0.57
C ALA A 220 5.14 -24.51 0.39
N PRO A 221 6.11 -25.46 0.32
CA PRO A 221 7.32 -25.42 1.12
C PRO A 221 8.15 -24.15 0.92
N TYR A 222 8.97 -23.80 1.90
CA TYR A 222 9.85 -22.61 1.89
C TYR A 222 10.70 -22.45 0.63
N VAL A 223 11.17 -23.57 0.06
CA VAL A 223 12.03 -23.59 -1.13
C VAL A 223 11.38 -22.96 -2.38
N GLU A 224 10.04 -22.96 -2.44
CA GLU A 224 9.30 -22.35 -3.54
C GLU A 224 9.24 -20.81 -3.45
N GLY A 225 9.61 -20.25 -2.30
CA GLY A 225 9.60 -18.81 -2.06
C GLY A 225 8.20 -18.20 -2.09
N ASN A 226 8.11 -16.94 -2.53
CA ASN A 226 6.84 -16.23 -2.66
C ASN A 226 6.11 -16.67 -3.94
N ILE A 227 4.92 -17.22 -3.80
CA ILE A 227 4.08 -17.65 -4.92
C ILE A 227 3.25 -16.48 -5.42
N ARG A 228 3.34 -16.20 -6.73
CA ARG A 228 2.72 -15.03 -7.37
C ARG A 228 1.78 -15.47 -8.50
N VAL A 229 0.53 -15.07 -8.41
CA VAL A 229 -0.50 -15.38 -9.41
C VAL A 229 -1.17 -14.10 -9.86
N GLU A 230 -1.05 -13.73 -11.13
CA GLU A 230 -1.75 -12.58 -11.71
C GLU A 230 -3.13 -13.00 -12.23
N LEU A 231 -4.17 -12.24 -11.87
CA LEU A 231 -5.46 -12.23 -12.53
C LEU A 231 -5.65 -10.86 -13.18
N THR A 232 -5.93 -10.87 -14.48
CA THR A 232 -6.20 -9.65 -15.25
C THR A 232 -7.54 -9.02 -14.85
N ASP A 233 -7.73 -7.73 -15.15
CA ASP A 233 -9.02 -7.05 -14.96
C ASP A 233 -10.16 -7.75 -15.69
N ALA A 234 -9.88 -8.31 -16.88
CA ALA A 234 -10.87 -9.05 -17.65
C ALA A 234 -11.27 -10.34 -16.96
N GLU A 235 -10.30 -11.11 -16.45
CA GLU A 235 -10.56 -12.33 -15.68
C GLU A 235 -11.34 -12.03 -14.40
N LEU A 236 -10.94 -11.00 -13.65
CA LEU A 236 -11.64 -10.60 -12.43
C LEU A 236 -13.11 -10.22 -12.72
N ARG A 237 -13.39 -9.44 -13.79
CA ARG A 237 -14.76 -9.12 -14.21
C ARG A 237 -15.54 -10.36 -14.60
N ASN A 238 -14.93 -11.31 -15.30
CA ASN A 238 -15.58 -12.58 -15.70
C ASN A 238 -15.92 -13.44 -14.47
N LEU A 239 -15.17 -13.30 -13.36
CA LEU A 239 -15.46 -13.93 -12.08
C LEU A 239 -16.48 -13.15 -11.24
N GLY A 240 -17.00 -12.03 -11.77
CA GLY A 240 -17.97 -11.16 -11.11
C GLY A 240 -17.38 -10.15 -10.13
N ALA A 241 -16.05 -10.08 -10.01
CA ALA A 241 -15.40 -9.14 -9.10
C ALA A 241 -15.43 -7.70 -9.68
N PRO A 242 -15.84 -6.70 -8.89
CA PRO A 242 -15.81 -5.30 -9.33
C PRO A 242 -14.38 -4.77 -9.38
N ILE A 243 -14.06 -3.99 -10.39
CA ILE A 243 -12.79 -3.28 -10.50
C ILE A 243 -12.94 -1.91 -9.86
N ARG A 244 -12.12 -1.62 -8.84
CA ARG A 244 -12.19 -0.39 -8.03
C ARG A 244 -11.01 0.57 -8.25
N TRP A 245 -10.16 0.33 -9.27
CA TRP A 245 -9.02 1.16 -9.67
C TRP A 245 -9.11 1.67 -11.09
#